data_5859a87bc883b6b1a77e3615477c01f1
#
_entry.id   5859a87bc883b6b1a77e3615477c01f1
#
_cell.length_a   1.000
_cell.length_b   1.000
_cell.length_c   1.000
_cell.angle_alpha   90.00
_cell.angle_beta   90.00
_cell.angle_gamma   90.00
#
_symmetry.space_group_name_H-M   'P 1'
#
loop_
_entity.id
_entity.type
_entity.pdbx_description
1 polymer ?
#
loop_
_entity_poly.entity_id
_entity_poly.type
_entity_poly.pdbx_seq_one_letter_code
_entity_poly.pdbx_strand_id
1 'polypeptide(L)'
;GMHGTYAANNAVHDADLLIAVGVRFDDRVTGKLDTFATRAQVIHIDIDPAEIGKNVVADVPIVGDVKLVLKEILRRLQPGDTRQWCDRVLDWKKKYPLTYEQKDNSCLKPQFVIEELYRLTKRDTIITTDVGQHQMWAAHFYRTQNPRTFISSGGLGTMGFGFPAALGAQVAFPDRTVFCIAGDGSFQMNSHELATAVRYRLPVKVAIINNQYLGMVRQWQELFYESRYSQTSLTGSPDFVRLAEAYGAKGFRAATAEEVAPVIATALETPGPVVIDFQVDSGENVLPMVAPNTSIVEMIGGQEK
;
A
#
# COMPACT_ATOMS: atom_id res chain seq x y z
N GLY A 1 5.66 9.22 -6.76
CA GLY A 1 6.84 8.36 -6.55
C GLY A 1 6.77 7.07 -7.34
N MET A 2 7.61 6.11 -6.99
CA MET A 2 7.85 4.86 -7.77
C MET A 2 6.57 4.12 -8.18
N HIS A 3 5.58 4.02 -7.30
CA HIS A 3 4.27 3.44 -7.59
C HIS A 3 3.13 4.47 -7.46
N GLY A 4 3.46 5.75 -7.65
CA GLY A 4 2.46 6.81 -7.70
C GLY A 4 1.54 6.67 -8.91
N THR A 5 0.29 7.14 -8.76
CA THR A 5 -0.60 7.24 -9.91
C THR A 5 -0.07 8.27 -10.92
N TYR A 6 -0.46 8.13 -12.19
CA TYR A 6 -0.11 9.10 -13.23
C TYR A 6 -0.42 10.54 -12.80
N ALA A 7 -1.63 10.77 -12.29
CA ALA A 7 -2.06 12.10 -11.85
C ALA A 7 -1.21 12.64 -10.69
N ALA A 8 -0.85 11.78 -9.72
CA ALA A 8 -0.05 12.21 -8.57
C ALA A 8 1.38 12.59 -8.98
N ASN A 9 2.03 11.76 -9.80
CA ASN A 9 3.40 12.01 -10.24
C ASN A 9 3.49 13.25 -11.12
N ASN A 10 2.55 13.42 -12.06
CA ASN A 10 2.51 14.62 -12.91
C ASN A 10 2.14 15.87 -12.10
N ALA A 11 1.28 15.77 -11.10
CA ALA A 11 0.97 16.89 -10.22
C ALA A 11 2.20 17.36 -9.43
N VAL A 12 2.99 16.43 -8.91
CA VAL A 12 4.26 16.77 -8.22
C VAL A 12 5.26 17.37 -9.20
N HIS A 13 5.41 16.79 -10.40
CA HIS A 13 6.36 17.23 -11.40
C HIS A 13 6.09 18.64 -11.94
N ASP A 14 4.81 18.95 -12.20
CA ASP A 14 4.38 20.21 -12.83
C ASP A 14 4.03 21.31 -11.81
N ALA A 15 4.10 21.02 -10.50
CA ALA A 15 3.81 22.00 -9.47
C ALA A 15 4.78 23.18 -9.53
N ASP A 16 4.28 24.38 -9.27
CA ASP A 16 5.08 25.59 -9.03
C ASP A 16 5.45 25.78 -7.56
N LEU A 17 4.67 25.14 -6.65
CA LEU A 17 4.90 25.12 -5.21
C LEU A 17 4.67 23.72 -4.66
N LEU A 18 5.65 23.17 -3.94
CA LEU A 18 5.53 21.95 -3.15
C LEU A 18 5.56 22.28 -1.66
N ILE A 19 4.53 21.87 -0.94
CA ILE A 19 4.53 21.93 0.52
C ILE A 19 4.76 20.50 1.03
N ALA A 20 6.00 20.22 1.40
CA ALA A 20 6.43 18.93 1.91
C ALA A 20 6.24 18.88 3.43
N VAL A 21 5.39 17.98 3.89
CA VAL A 21 5.01 17.86 5.31
C VAL A 21 5.42 16.50 5.83
N GLY A 22 6.49 16.43 6.62
CA GLY A 22 7.03 15.18 7.15
C GLY A 22 7.54 14.24 6.07
N VAL A 23 8.11 14.77 4.99
CA VAL A 23 8.57 14.01 3.82
C VAL A 23 10.10 14.01 3.78
N ARG A 24 10.71 12.83 3.81
CA ARG A 24 12.17 12.70 3.77
C ARG A 24 12.75 12.72 2.34
N PHE A 25 11.95 12.84 1.29
CA PHE A 25 12.38 12.87 -0.11
C PHE A 25 13.34 11.73 -0.47
N ASP A 26 12.99 10.50 -0.10
CA ASP A 26 13.77 9.33 -0.50
C ASP A 26 13.62 9.00 -1.99
N ASP A 27 14.46 8.08 -2.49
CA ASP A 27 14.50 7.70 -3.89
C ASP A 27 13.19 7.07 -4.39
N ARG A 28 12.37 6.50 -3.51
CA ARG A 28 11.04 5.97 -3.86
C ARG A 28 10.04 7.07 -4.14
N VAL A 29 10.26 8.25 -3.57
CA VAL A 29 9.44 9.45 -3.80
C VAL A 29 9.95 10.26 -4.99
N THR A 30 11.25 10.48 -5.05
CA THR A 30 11.84 11.43 -5.99
C THR A 30 12.18 10.84 -7.37
N GLY A 31 12.46 9.54 -7.44
CA GLY A 31 13.13 8.97 -8.60
C GLY A 31 14.46 9.70 -8.82
N LYS A 32 14.76 10.09 -10.06
CA LYS A 32 15.98 10.85 -10.40
C LYS A 32 15.87 12.28 -9.88
N LEU A 33 16.71 12.64 -8.91
CA LEU A 33 16.69 13.94 -8.24
C LEU A 33 16.77 15.14 -9.18
N ASP A 34 17.64 15.09 -10.19
CA ASP A 34 17.84 16.19 -11.14
C ASP A 34 16.59 16.55 -11.96
N THR A 35 15.62 15.67 -12.00
CA THR A 35 14.35 15.84 -12.74
C THR A 35 13.14 16.00 -11.84
N PHE A 36 13.33 15.92 -10.51
CA PHE A 36 12.22 15.97 -9.56
C PHE A 36 11.74 17.40 -9.33
N ALA A 37 10.48 17.68 -9.70
CA ALA A 37 9.79 18.94 -9.41
C ALA A 37 10.63 20.21 -9.69
N THR A 38 11.35 20.24 -10.81
CA THR A 38 12.37 21.28 -11.14
C THR A 38 11.82 22.70 -11.26
N ARG A 39 10.50 22.88 -11.31
CA ARG A 39 9.83 24.18 -11.38
C ARG A 39 9.32 24.67 -10.04
N ALA A 40 9.23 23.75 -9.05
CA ALA A 40 8.59 24.04 -7.79
C ALA A 40 9.53 24.80 -6.83
N GLN A 41 9.01 25.80 -6.16
CA GLN A 41 9.54 26.23 -4.89
C GLN A 41 9.14 25.23 -3.81
N VAL A 42 10.02 24.92 -2.88
CA VAL A 42 9.80 23.87 -1.87
C VAL A 42 9.73 24.47 -0.48
N ILE A 43 8.56 24.37 0.14
CA ILE A 43 8.39 24.60 1.59
C ILE A 43 8.54 23.23 2.26
N HIS A 44 9.58 23.03 3.07
CA HIS A 44 9.82 21.77 3.75
C HIS A 44 9.59 21.90 5.24
N ILE A 45 8.59 21.22 5.75
CA ILE A 45 8.18 21.21 7.15
C ILE A 45 8.49 19.84 7.73
N ASP A 46 9.41 19.77 8.68
CA ASP A 46 9.71 18.53 9.39
C ASP A 46 10.04 18.82 10.86
N ILE A 47 9.83 17.83 11.72
CA ILE A 47 10.21 17.91 13.13
C ILE A 47 11.72 17.65 13.31
N ASP A 48 12.31 16.86 12.39
CA ASP A 48 13.73 16.53 12.38
C ASP A 48 14.51 17.53 11.49
N PRO A 49 15.37 18.36 12.08
CA PRO A 49 16.18 19.30 11.31
C PRO A 49 17.16 18.62 10.34
N ALA A 50 17.49 17.34 10.56
CA ALA A 50 18.40 16.59 9.69
C ALA A 50 17.75 16.16 8.36
N GLU A 51 16.43 16.14 8.27
CA GLU A 51 15.72 15.81 7.03
C GLU A 51 15.54 17.02 6.12
N ILE A 52 15.55 18.24 6.67
CA ILE A 52 15.35 19.48 5.91
C ILE A 52 16.50 19.70 4.92
N GLY A 53 16.15 19.74 3.63
CA GLY A 53 17.12 20.02 2.55
C GLY A 53 18.13 18.91 2.29
N LYS A 54 17.95 17.73 2.87
CA LYS A 54 18.89 16.61 2.75
C LYS A 54 19.03 16.07 1.30
N ASN A 55 17.92 15.85 0.64
CA ASN A 55 17.88 15.32 -0.73
C ASN A 55 17.35 16.34 -1.75
N VAL A 56 16.38 17.14 -1.36
CA VAL A 56 15.77 18.19 -2.18
C VAL A 56 15.99 19.52 -1.48
N VAL A 57 16.52 20.52 -2.20
CA VAL A 57 16.75 21.85 -1.65
C VAL A 57 15.41 22.45 -1.20
N ALA A 58 15.37 22.98 0.01
CA ALA A 58 14.20 23.68 0.55
C ALA A 58 14.38 25.19 0.39
N ASP A 59 13.49 25.85 -0.36
CA ASP A 59 13.46 27.32 -0.46
C ASP A 59 13.01 27.94 0.85
N VAL A 60 12.05 27.29 1.52
CA VAL A 60 11.55 27.71 2.82
C VAL A 60 11.63 26.52 3.80
N PRO A 61 12.73 26.39 4.58
CA PRO A 61 12.87 25.36 5.59
C PRO A 61 12.12 25.74 6.87
N ILE A 62 11.32 24.81 7.41
CA ILE A 62 10.59 25.01 8.68
C ILE A 62 10.78 23.78 9.56
N VAL A 63 11.55 23.94 10.64
CA VAL A 63 11.68 22.91 11.69
C VAL A 63 10.60 23.13 12.74
N GLY A 64 9.71 22.12 12.93
CA GLY A 64 8.67 22.25 13.93
C GLY A 64 7.57 21.20 13.84
N ASP A 65 6.72 21.18 14.86
CA ASP A 65 5.51 20.34 14.86
C ASP A 65 4.55 20.78 13.78
N VAL A 66 4.18 19.86 12.90
CA VAL A 66 3.35 20.13 11.73
C VAL A 66 2.00 20.74 12.07
N LYS A 67 1.38 20.33 13.18
CA LYS A 67 0.09 20.86 13.60
C LYS A 67 0.19 22.34 13.96
N LEU A 68 1.26 22.72 14.65
CA LEU A 68 1.50 24.12 15.03
C LEU A 68 1.83 24.97 13.80
N VAL A 69 2.72 24.48 12.93
CA VAL A 69 3.10 25.16 11.68
C VAL A 69 1.88 25.36 10.76
N LEU A 70 1.11 24.32 10.48
CA LEU A 70 -0.08 24.44 9.63
C LEU A 70 -1.14 25.39 10.22
N LYS A 71 -1.29 25.40 11.55
CA LYS A 71 -2.20 26.36 12.21
C LYS A 71 -1.77 27.81 11.96
N GLU A 72 -0.47 28.11 12.00
CA GLU A 72 0.04 29.45 11.72
C GLU A 72 -0.05 29.84 10.23
N ILE A 73 0.18 28.88 9.33
CA ILE A 73 -0.02 29.08 7.89
C ILE A 73 -1.49 29.44 7.61
N LEU A 74 -2.44 28.65 8.14
CA LEU A 74 -3.88 28.86 7.93
C LEU A 74 -4.38 30.21 8.43
N ARG A 75 -3.77 30.79 9.46
CA ARG A 75 -4.14 32.14 9.93
C ARG A 75 -3.77 33.25 8.96
N ARG A 76 -2.80 33.02 8.09
CA ARG A 76 -2.24 34.02 7.17
C ARG A 76 -2.66 33.79 5.72
N LEU A 77 -3.06 32.55 5.40
CA LEU A 77 -3.45 32.17 4.06
C LEU A 77 -4.84 32.71 3.70
N GLN A 78 -4.95 33.31 2.54
CA GLN A 78 -6.23 33.66 1.95
C GLN A 78 -6.59 32.64 0.85
N PRO A 79 -7.87 32.32 0.64
CA PRO A 79 -8.29 31.44 -0.45
C PRO A 79 -7.81 31.99 -1.79
N GLY A 80 -7.09 31.16 -2.54
CA GLY A 80 -6.66 31.45 -3.90
C GLY A 80 -7.55 30.77 -4.95
N ASP A 81 -7.49 31.23 -6.20
CA ASP A 81 -8.16 30.54 -7.31
C ASP A 81 -7.27 29.42 -7.84
N THR A 82 -7.58 28.19 -7.47
CA THR A 82 -6.86 26.97 -7.88
C THR A 82 -7.65 26.13 -8.88
N ARG A 83 -8.77 26.64 -9.43
CA ARG A 83 -9.68 25.87 -10.29
C ARG A 83 -8.96 25.24 -11.48
N GLN A 84 -8.20 26.02 -12.22
CA GLN A 84 -7.48 25.54 -13.41
C GLN A 84 -6.53 24.38 -13.08
N TRP A 85 -5.82 24.47 -11.96
CA TRP A 85 -4.94 23.40 -11.49
C TRP A 85 -5.73 22.14 -11.07
N CYS A 86 -6.79 22.32 -10.32
CA CYS A 86 -7.66 21.21 -9.90
C CYS A 86 -8.28 20.49 -11.11
N ASP A 87 -8.79 21.24 -12.10
CA ASP A 87 -9.37 20.70 -13.31
C ASP A 87 -8.35 19.89 -14.11
N ARG A 88 -7.10 20.36 -14.21
CA ARG A 88 -6.01 19.64 -14.85
C ARG A 88 -5.69 18.32 -14.16
N VAL A 89 -5.58 18.32 -12.82
CA VAL A 89 -5.34 17.10 -12.03
C VAL A 89 -6.50 16.11 -12.14
N LEU A 90 -7.74 16.61 -12.13
CA LEU A 90 -8.93 15.78 -12.31
C LEU A 90 -9.01 15.17 -13.71
N ASP A 91 -8.60 15.92 -14.75
CA ASP A 91 -8.52 15.42 -16.12
C ASP A 91 -7.50 14.26 -16.22
N TRP A 92 -6.31 14.40 -15.61
CA TRP A 92 -5.33 13.30 -15.53
C TRP A 92 -5.89 12.07 -14.82
N LYS A 93 -6.59 12.25 -13.68
CA LYS A 93 -7.23 11.13 -12.97
C LYS A 93 -8.27 10.40 -13.81
N LYS A 94 -8.97 11.15 -14.67
CA LYS A 94 -9.98 10.59 -15.56
C LYS A 94 -9.38 9.87 -16.76
N LYS A 95 -8.30 10.41 -17.33
CA LYS A 95 -7.62 9.84 -18.51
C LYS A 95 -6.74 8.64 -18.18
N TYR A 96 -6.11 8.66 -17.02
CA TYR A 96 -5.14 7.66 -16.59
C TYR A 96 -5.53 7.04 -15.24
N PRO A 97 -6.70 6.39 -15.14
CA PRO A 97 -7.11 5.72 -13.91
C PRO A 97 -6.26 4.48 -13.65
N LEU A 98 -6.15 4.08 -12.38
CA LEU A 98 -5.68 2.74 -12.06
C LEU A 98 -6.71 1.73 -12.56
N THR A 99 -6.27 0.77 -13.37
CA THR A 99 -7.14 -0.24 -13.97
C THR A 99 -6.52 -1.63 -13.93
N TYR A 100 -7.36 -2.63 -13.84
CA TYR A 100 -7.06 -4.03 -14.05
C TYR A 100 -8.27 -4.69 -14.71
N GLU A 101 -8.12 -5.89 -15.19
CA GLU A 101 -9.21 -6.65 -15.78
C GLU A 101 -9.32 -8.02 -15.09
N GLN A 102 -10.44 -8.25 -14.39
CA GLN A 102 -10.81 -9.57 -13.87
C GLN A 102 -11.81 -10.19 -14.84
N LYS A 103 -11.38 -11.18 -15.59
CA LYS A 103 -12.25 -11.96 -16.50
C LYS A 103 -12.80 -13.18 -15.78
N ASP A 104 -13.98 -13.61 -16.20
CA ASP A 104 -14.55 -14.90 -15.78
C ASP A 104 -13.59 -16.03 -16.16
N ASN A 105 -13.43 -17.00 -15.28
CA ASN A 105 -12.51 -18.14 -15.45
C ASN A 105 -11.02 -17.79 -15.67
N SER A 106 -10.60 -16.56 -15.35
CA SER A 106 -9.17 -16.20 -15.33
C SER A 106 -8.58 -16.35 -13.91
N CYS A 107 -7.25 -16.32 -13.82
CA CYS A 107 -6.58 -16.26 -12.53
C CYS A 107 -7.09 -15.08 -11.70
N LEU A 108 -7.26 -15.28 -10.40
CA LEU A 108 -7.74 -14.26 -9.49
C LEU A 108 -6.75 -13.09 -9.43
N LYS A 109 -7.21 -11.88 -9.70
CA LYS A 109 -6.38 -10.69 -9.63
C LYS A 109 -6.29 -10.14 -8.20
N PRO A 110 -5.09 -9.80 -7.73
CA PRO A 110 -4.90 -9.26 -6.38
C PRO A 110 -5.67 -7.95 -6.16
N GLN A 111 -5.79 -7.10 -7.17
CA GLN A 111 -6.55 -5.85 -7.11
C GLN A 111 -8.03 -6.12 -6.83
N PHE A 112 -8.61 -7.16 -7.45
CA PHE A 112 -9.99 -7.57 -7.24
C PHE A 112 -10.23 -7.98 -5.77
N VAL A 113 -9.32 -8.74 -5.19
CA VAL A 113 -9.39 -9.12 -3.77
C VAL A 113 -9.39 -7.89 -2.87
N ILE A 114 -8.52 -6.92 -3.14
CA ILE A 114 -8.44 -5.68 -2.35
C ILE A 114 -9.72 -4.83 -2.48
N GLU A 115 -10.30 -4.72 -3.67
CA GLU A 115 -11.56 -3.98 -3.86
C GLU A 115 -12.74 -4.68 -3.18
N GLU A 116 -12.80 -6.01 -3.22
CA GLU A 116 -13.83 -6.77 -2.49
C GLU A 116 -13.66 -6.64 -0.96
N LEU A 117 -12.42 -6.64 -0.44
CA LEU A 117 -12.15 -6.32 0.96
C LEU A 117 -12.68 -4.93 1.32
N TYR A 118 -12.41 -3.91 0.49
CA TYR A 118 -12.92 -2.56 0.70
C TYR A 118 -14.45 -2.52 0.67
N ARG A 119 -15.08 -3.20 -0.29
CA ARG A 119 -16.54 -3.21 -0.48
C ARG A 119 -17.28 -3.85 0.70
N LEU A 120 -16.71 -4.92 1.25
CA LEU A 120 -17.35 -5.73 2.30
C LEU A 120 -17.00 -5.28 3.72
N THR A 121 -15.96 -4.46 3.89
CA THR A 121 -15.57 -3.95 5.21
C THR A 121 -16.22 -2.60 5.51
N LYS A 122 -16.38 -2.29 6.78
CA LYS A 122 -16.92 -1.01 7.23
C LYS A 122 -15.89 0.11 7.11
N ARG A 123 -16.35 1.34 7.01
CA ARG A 123 -15.49 2.55 6.91
C ARG A 123 -14.50 2.70 8.05
N ASP A 124 -14.79 2.16 9.22
CA ASP A 124 -13.96 2.23 10.42
C ASP A 124 -13.06 1.01 10.61
N THR A 125 -13.05 0.07 9.66
CA THR A 125 -12.14 -1.07 9.65
C THR A 125 -10.69 -0.58 9.65
N ILE A 126 -9.87 -1.18 10.51
CA ILE A 126 -8.44 -0.92 10.52
C ILE A 126 -7.76 -1.92 9.59
N ILE A 127 -7.02 -1.39 8.63
CA ILE A 127 -6.18 -2.18 7.73
C ILE A 127 -4.73 -2.05 8.19
N THR A 128 -4.09 -3.18 8.40
CA THR A 128 -2.64 -3.24 8.46
C THR A 128 -2.11 -3.91 7.21
N THR A 129 -0.97 -3.48 6.71
CA THR A 129 -0.33 -4.15 5.58
C THR A 129 1.01 -4.70 5.98
N ASP A 130 1.34 -5.85 5.46
CA ASP A 130 2.72 -6.29 5.37
C ASP A 130 3.41 -5.62 4.17
N VAL A 131 4.65 -5.97 3.84
CA VAL A 131 5.47 -5.28 2.84
C VAL A 131 5.72 -6.14 1.61
N GLY A 132 5.42 -5.59 0.44
CA GLY A 132 5.55 -6.22 -0.87
C GLY A 132 4.51 -5.70 -1.86
N GLN A 133 4.26 -6.43 -2.95
CA GLN A 133 3.25 -6.06 -3.96
C GLN A 133 1.86 -5.85 -3.34
N HIS A 134 1.45 -6.71 -2.41
CA HIS A 134 0.18 -6.60 -1.69
C HIS A 134 0.00 -5.28 -0.94
N GLN A 135 1.08 -4.71 -0.38
CA GLN A 135 1.08 -3.38 0.25
C GLN A 135 0.72 -2.29 -0.76
N MET A 136 1.30 -2.36 -1.94
CA MET A 136 1.10 -1.37 -3.00
C MET A 136 -0.29 -1.48 -3.61
N TRP A 137 -0.78 -2.71 -3.86
CA TRP A 137 -2.17 -2.92 -4.28
C TRP A 137 -3.16 -2.45 -3.21
N ALA A 138 -2.87 -2.69 -1.92
CA ALA A 138 -3.71 -2.17 -0.84
C ALA A 138 -3.73 -0.63 -0.84
N ALA A 139 -2.60 0.03 -1.02
CA ALA A 139 -2.52 1.49 -1.10
C ALA A 139 -3.24 2.06 -2.35
N HIS A 140 -3.25 1.32 -3.46
CA HIS A 140 -3.91 1.73 -4.69
C HIS A 140 -5.43 1.53 -4.67
N PHE A 141 -5.91 0.40 -4.16
CA PHE A 141 -7.29 -0.05 -4.34
C PHE A 141 -8.13 -0.06 -3.04
N TYR A 142 -7.52 -0.05 -1.86
CA TYR A 142 -8.26 0.09 -0.60
C TYR A 142 -8.43 1.58 -0.25
N ARG A 143 -9.63 2.11 -0.45
CA ARG A 143 -9.93 3.55 -0.27
C ARG A 143 -10.18 3.88 1.20
N THR A 144 -9.12 4.13 1.95
CA THR A 144 -9.20 4.52 3.36
C THR A 144 -9.96 5.84 3.53
N GLN A 145 -10.94 5.87 4.43
CA GLN A 145 -11.80 7.04 4.63
C GLN A 145 -11.55 7.75 5.96
N ASN A 146 -11.04 7.05 6.95
CA ASN A 146 -10.78 7.59 8.26
C ASN A 146 -9.26 7.71 8.51
N PRO A 147 -8.80 8.79 9.15
CA PRO A 147 -7.39 8.91 9.51
C PRO A 147 -7.00 7.79 10.50
N ARG A 148 -5.74 7.35 10.41
CA ARG A 148 -5.14 6.31 11.28
C ARG A 148 -5.80 4.93 11.18
N THR A 149 -6.51 4.63 10.09
CA THR A 149 -7.09 3.30 9.83
C THR A 149 -6.31 2.48 8.80
N PHE A 150 -5.21 3.02 8.27
CA PHE A 150 -4.29 2.32 7.38
C PHE A 150 -2.89 2.37 7.99
N ILE A 151 -2.40 1.21 8.45
CA ILE A 151 -1.14 1.06 9.20
C ILE A 151 -0.19 0.22 8.36
N SER A 152 0.93 0.79 7.99
CA SER A 152 1.90 0.17 7.09
C SER A 152 3.33 0.56 7.46
N SER A 153 4.29 -0.32 7.22
CA SER A 153 5.73 0.00 7.34
C SER A 153 6.19 0.78 6.11
N GLY A 154 5.73 2.04 5.98
CA GLY A 154 6.04 2.90 4.83
C GLY A 154 7.45 3.51 4.86
N GLY A 155 8.09 3.56 6.02
CA GLY A 155 9.45 4.10 6.18
C GLY A 155 10.53 3.06 5.91
N LEU A 156 10.62 2.03 6.76
CA LEU A 156 11.65 1.00 6.66
C LEU A 156 11.28 -0.16 5.72
N GLY A 157 9.99 -0.33 5.39
CA GLY A 157 9.55 -1.40 4.52
C GLY A 157 9.80 -2.80 5.09
N THR A 158 9.48 -3.00 6.36
CA THR A 158 9.81 -4.21 7.10
C THR A 158 8.82 -5.32 6.80
N MET A 159 9.24 -6.38 6.11
CA MET A 159 8.47 -7.62 5.98
C MET A 159 8.28 -8.28 7.35
N GLY A 160 7.06 -8.78 7.62
CA GLY A 160 6.66 -9.32 8.92
C GLY A 160 6.01 -8.30 9.86
N PHE A 161 5.91 -7.03 9.47
CA PHE A 161 5.30 -5.97 10.27
C PHE A 161 3.77 -6.12 10.39
N GLY A 162 3.09 -6.51 9.30
CA GLY A 162 1.65 -6.36 9.15
C GLY A 162 0.82 -7.13 10.18
N PHE A 163 1.14 -8.40 10.39
CA PHE A 163 0.38 -9.25 11.30
C PHE A 163 0.57 -8.86 12.77
N PRO A 164 1.77 -8.67 13.31
CA PRO A 164 1.96 -8.15 14.66
C PRO A 164 1.29 -6.78 14.88
N ALA A 165 1.35 -5.88 13.88
CA ALA A 165 0.67 -4.60 13.95
C ALA A 165 -0.87 -4.76 14.03
N ALA A 166 -1.45 -5.77 13.33
CA ALA A 166 -2.86 -6.09 13.42
C ALA A 166 -3.25 -6.54 14.82
N LEU A 167 -2.43 -7.37 15.46
CA LEU A 167 -2.66 -7.78 16.85
C LEU A 167 -2.68 -6.58 17.80
N GLY A 168 -1.68 -5.70 17.68
CA GLY A 168 -1.62 -4.46 18.45
C GLY A 168 -2.84 -3.56 18.22
N ALA A 169 -3.26 -3.40 16.97
CA ALA A 169 -4.45 -2.63 16.63
C ALA A 169 -5.73 -3.24 17.22
N GLN A 170 -5.86 -4.57 17.19
CA GLN A 170 -7.01 -5.27 17.74
C GLN A 170 -7.09 -5.17 19.28
N VAL A 171 -5.95 -5.21 19.94
CA VAL A 171 -5.88 -4.98 21.40
C VAL A 171 -6.29 -3.55 21.76
N ALA A 172 -5.84 -2.58 20.97
CA ALA A 172 -6.18 -1.17 21.19
C ALA A 172 -7.65 -0.84 20.86
N PHE A 173 -8.25 -1.57 19.92
CA PHE A 173 -9.62 -1.35 19.43
C PHE A 173 -10.39 -2.69 19.35
N PRO A 174 -10.79 -3.25 20.49
CA PRO A 174 -11.38 -4.60 20.56
C PRO A 174 -12.71 -4.74 19.79
N ASP A 175 -13.47 -3.67 19.67
CA ASP A 175 -14.79 -3.65 19.00
C ASP A 175 -14.73 -3.34 17.51
N ARG A 176 -13.53 -3.08 16.97
CA ARG A 176 -13.36 -2.77 15.56
C ARG A 176 -12.87 -3.97 14.78
N THR A 177 -13.29 -4.08 13.54
CA THR A 177 -12.73 -5.05 12.61
C THR A 177 -11.31 -4.64 12.26
N VAL A 178 -10.37 -5.58 12.36
CA VAL A 178 -8.98 -5.42 11.94
C VAL A 178 -8.65 -6.46 10.87
N PHE A 179 -8.22 -5.99 9.70
CA PHE A 179 -7.70 -6.83 8.63
C PHE A 179 -6.20 -6.59 8.43
N CYS A 180 -5.42 -7.67 8.40
CA CYS A 180 -4.05 -7.66 7.92
C CYS A 180 -4.02 -8.11 6.46
N ILE A 181 -3.51 -7.28 5.55
CA ILE A 181 -3.24 -7.64 4.16
C ILE A 181 -1.76 -8.01 4.08
N ALA A 182 -1.46 -9.28 3.86
CA ALA A 182 -0.10 -9.81 3.83
C ALA A 182 0.18 -10.54 2.52
N GLY A 183 1.45 -10.68 2.15
CA GLY A 183 1.88 -11.64 1.15
C GLY A 183 2.25 -12.97 1.79
N ASP A 184 2.29 -14.03 1.01
CA ASP A 184 2.68 -15.37 1.45
C ASP A 184 4.09 -15.42 2.06
N GLY A 185 5.05 -14.72 1.45
CA GLY A 185 6.41 -14.63 1.97
C GLY A 185 6.54 -13.80 3.25
N SER A 186 5.85 -12.67 3.33
CA SER A 186 5.94 -11.79 4.49
C SER A 186 5.17 -12.32 5.70
N PHE A 187 4.02 -12.97 5.49
CA PHE A 187 3.27 -13.61 6.58
C PHE A 187 4.08 -14.71 7.29
N GLN A 188 4.89 -15.47 6.54
CA GLN A 188 5.74 -16.52 7.11
C GLN A 188 6.76 -15.99 8.12
N MET A 189 7.18 -14.72 8.01
CA MET A 189 8.19 -14.14 8.90
C MET A 189 7.73 -14.05 10.36
N ASN A 190 6.41 -13.85 10.57
CA ASN A 190 5.82 -13.74 11.91
C ASN A 190 4.54 -14.59 12.08
N SER A 191 4.38 -15.66 11.32
CA SER A 191 3.23 -16.56 11.40
C SER A 191 3.05 -17.21 12.78
N HIS A 192 4.13 -17.34 13.55
CA HIS A 192 4.11 -17.85 14.93
C HIS A 192 3.27 -16.97 15.88
N GLU A 193 3.03 -15.71 15.56
CA GLU A 193 2.13 -14.84 16.31
C GLU A 193 0.65 -15.27 16.23
N LEU A 194 0.31 -16.27 15.40
CA LEU A 194 -0.97 -16.96 15.48
C LEU A 194 -1.20 -17.55 16.87
N ALA A 195 -0.15 -17.99 17.55
CA ALA A 195 -0.24 -18.46 18.94
C ALA A 195 -0.76 -17.37 19.88
N THR A 196 -0.27 -16.15 19.73
CA THR A 196 -0.72 -14.96 20.47
C THR A 196 -2.18 -14.65 20.14
N ALA A 197 -2.53 -14.59 18.84
CA ALA A 197 -3.88 -14.31 18.39
C ALA A 197 -4.93 -15.30 18.97
N VAL A 198 -4.62 -16.60 18.90
CA VAL A 198 -5.50 -17.66 19.40
C VAL A 198 -5.59 -17.64 20.92
N ARG A 199 -4.47 -17.53 21.63
CA ARG A 199 -4.42 -17.50 23.10
C ARG A 199 -5.28 -16.37 23.66
N TYR A 200 -5.22 -15.19 23.05
CA TYR A 200 -5.98 -14.02 23.52
C TYR A 200 -7.32 -13.83 22.79
N ARG A 201 -7.70 -14.78 21.92
CA ARG A 201 -8.95 -14.76 21.14
C ARG A 201 -9.14 -13.45 20.37
N LEU A 202 -8.07 -12.90 19.82
CA LEU A 202 -8.11 -11.67 19.04
C LEU A 202 -8.80 -11.92 17.70
N PRO A 203 -9.90 -11.25 17.36
CA PRO A 203 -10.68 -11.53 16.15
C PRO A 203 -10.07 -10.93 14.86
N VAL A 204 -8.76 -10.87 14.79
CA VAL A 204 -8.01 -10.36 13.62
C VAL A 204 -8.28 -11.25 12.41
N LYS A 205 -8.46 -10.63 11.24
CA LYS A 205 -8.58 -11.29 9.96
C LYS A 205 -7.32 -11.06 9.14
N VAL A 206 -6.72 -12.12 8.64
CA VAL A 206 -5.52 -12.06 7.78
C VAL A 206 -5.92 -12.45 6.36
N ALA A 207 -5.73 -11.54 5.42
CA ALA A 207 -5.87 -11.77 3.99
C ALA A 207 -4.47 -11.97 3.38
N ILE A 208 -4.12 -13.20 3.05
CA ILE A 208 -2.86 -13.53 2.39
C ILE A 208 -3.08 -13.43 0.89
N ILE A 209 -2.42 -12.47 0.25
CA ILE A 209 -2.35 -12.33 -1.20
C ILE A 209 -1.23 -13.24 -1.69
N ASN A 210 -1.59 -14.49 -1.96
CA ASN A 210 -0.66 -15.59 -2.22
C ASN A 210 -0.39 -15.72 -3.72
N ASN A 211 0.69 -15.13 -4.19
CA ASN A 211 1.15 -15.27 -5.57
C ASN A 211 2.31 -16.28 -5.72
N GLN A 212 2.72 -16.95 -4.66
CA GLN A 212 3.80 -17.91 -4.58
C GLN A 212 5.18 -17.34 -4.97
N TYR A 213 5.37 -16.03 -4.75
CA TYR A 213 6.63 -15.36 -5.04
C TYR A 213 6.97 -14.28 -4.01
N LEU A 214 8.26 -13.99 -3.85
CA LEU A 214 8.71 -12.69 -3.39
C LEU A 214 8.43 -11.68 -4.51
N GLY A 215 7.16 -11.28 -4.62
CA GLY A 215 6.59 -10.72 -5.83
C GLY A 215 7.24 -9.42 -6.30
N MET A 216 7.66 -8.54 -5.39
CA MET A 216 8.33 -7.30 -5.78
C MET A 216 9.73 -7.59 -6.37
N VAL A 217 10.47 -8.55 -5.81
CA VAL A 217 11.77 -8.96 -6.37
C VAL A 217 11.59 -9.63 -7.73
N ARG A 218 10.57 -10.51 -7.86
CA ARG A 218 10.22 -11.12 -9.14
C ARG A 218 9.90 -10.06 -10.21
N GLN A 219 9.08 -9.05 -9.86
CA GLN A 219 8.73 -7.95 -10.78
C GLN A 219 9.96 -7.21 -11.26
N TRP A 220 10.93 -6.93 -10.39
CA TRP A 220 12.18 -6.30 -10.79
C TRP A 220 13.01 -7.20 -11.71
N GLN A 221 13.08 -8.49 -11.43
CA GLN A 221 13.77 -9.45 -12.30
C GLN A 221 13.12 -9.52 -13.69
N GLU A 222 11.80 -9.43 -13.74
CA GLU A 222 11.06 -9.38 -15.00
C GLU A 222 11.36 -8.10 -15.79
N LEU A 223 11.17 -6.94 -15.16
CA LEU A 223 11.24 -5.66 -15.86
C LEU A 223 12.67 -5.19 -16.16
N PHE A 224 13.65 -5.52 -15.33
CA PHE A 224 14.99 -4.93 -15.39
C PHE A 224 16.13 -5.93 -15.54
N TYR A 225 15.85 -7.24 -15.45
CA TYR A 225 16.87 -8.30 -15.52
C TYR A 225 16.52 -9.39 -16.54
N GLU A 226 15.83 -9.04 -17.63
CA GLU A 226 15.53 -9.93 -18.76
C GLU A 226 14.79 -11.20 -18.34
N SER A 227 13.90 -11.09 -17.34
CA SER A 227 13.17 -12.23 -16.75
C SER A 227 14.08 -13.34 -16.20
N ARG A 228 15.29 -13.01 -15.79
CA ARG A 228 16.21 -13.97 -15.14
C ARG A 228 15.82 -14.15 -13.69
N TYR A 229 14.81 -14.97 -13.46
CA TYR A 229 14.30 -15.24 -12.11
C TYR A 229 15.27 -16.08 -11.29
N SER A 230 15.58 -15.64 -10.06
CA SER A 230 16.47 -16.34 -9.15
C SER A 230 16.00 -16.18 -7.71
N GLN A 231 15.80 -17.32 -7.02
CA GLN A 231 15.49 -17.40 -5.58
C GLN A 231 14.26 -16.57 -5.13
N THR A 232 13.29 -16.36 -6.01
CA THR A 232 12.06 -15.58 -5.72
C THR A 232 10.82 -16.45 -5.63
N SER A 233 10.86 -17.68 -6.15
CA SER A 233 9.73 -18.62 -6.07
C SER A 233 9.58 -19.13 -4.64
N LEU A 234 8.34 -19.09 -4.17
CA LEU A 234 7.89 -19.67 -2.89
C LEU A 234 7.02 -20.92 -3.14
N THR A 235 7.16 -21.55 -4.30
CA THR A 235 6.49 -22.82 -4.60
C THR A 235 6.87 -23.87 -3.55
N GLY A 236 5.86 -24.50 -2.93
CA GLY A 236 6.06 -25.38 -1.78
C GLY A 236 5.99 -24.69 -0.42
N SER A 237 5.56 -23.43 -0.38
CA SER A 237 5.17 -22.74 0.86
C SER A 237 4.14 -23.56 1.66
N PRO A 238 4.05 -23.34 2.98
CA PRO A 238 3.04 -23.99 3.80
C PRO A 238 1.62 -23.82 3.26
N ASP A 239 0.78 -24.81 3.47
CA ASP A 239 -0.66 -24.64 3.33
C ASP A 239 -1.14 -23.73 4.47
N PHE A 240 -1.47 -22.47 4.14
CA PHE A 240 -1.82 -21.46 5.15
C PHE A 240 -3.13 -21.76 5.87
N VAL A 241 -4.05 -22.50 5.24
CA VAL A 241 -5.28 -22.95 5.89
C VAL A 241 -4.94 -23.95 6.99
N ARG A 242 -4.16 -24.99 6.66
CA ARG A 242 -3.70 -25.99 7.64
C ARG A 242 -2.81 -25.39 8.70
N LEU A 243 -1.97 -24.43 8.34
CA LEU A 243 -1.13 -23.70 9.30
C LEU A 243 -2.00 -22.97 10.33
N ALA A 244 -3.02 -22.24 9.89
CA ALA A 244 -3.97 -21.57 10.78
C ALA A 244 -4.66 -22.55 11.71
N GLU A 245 -5.17 -23.65 11.18
CA GLU A 245 -5.84 -24.71 11.95
C GLU A 245 -4.91 -25.38 12.97
N ALA A 246 -3.65 -25.60 12.63
CA ALA A 246 -2.65 -26.16 13.54
C ALA A 246 -2.40 -25.26 14.76
N TYR A 247 -2.55 -23.94 14.63
CA TYR A 247 -2.51 -23.00 15.75
C TYR A 247 -3.86 -22.86 16.48
N GLY A 248 -4.95 -23.41 15.94
CA GLY A 248 -6.30 -23.28 16.49
C GLY A 248 -7.09 -22.06 15.97
N ALA A 249 -6.59 -21.38 14.95
CA ALA A 249 -7.31 -20.36 14.19
C ALA A 249 -8.23 -21.00 13.12
N LYS A 250 -9.08 -20.22 12.46
CA LYS A 250 -9.83 -20.68 11.29
C LYS A 250 -9.08 -20.32 10.00
N GLY A 251 -9.05 -21.26 9.06
CA GLY A 251 -8.46 -21.07 7.76
C GLY A 251 -9.50 -21.18 6.65
N PHE A 252 -9.44 -20.30 5.66
CA PHE A 252 -10.25 -20.35 4.44
C PHE A 252 -9.36 -20.13 3.21
N ARG A 253 -9.86 -20.52 2.03
CA ARG A 253 -9.17 -20.32 0.76
C ARG A 253 -10.14 -19.82 -0.29
N ALA A 254 -9.66 -18.95 -1.19
CA ALA A 254 -10.32 -18.58 -2.42
C ALA A 254 -9.29 -18.53 -3.56
N ALA A 255 -9.66 -19.09 -4.71
CA ALA A 255 -8.82 -19.16 -5.91
C ALA A 255 -9.52 -18.56 -7.14
N THR A 256 -10.83 -18.31 -7.06
CA THR A 256 -11.63 -17.71 -8.13
C THR A 256 -12.32 -16.43 -7.64
N ALA A 257 -12.73 -15.59 -8.58
CA ALA A 257 -13.40 -14.32 -8.26
C ALA A 257 -14.72 -14.53 -7.49
N GLU A 258 -15.46 -15.59 -7.86
CA GLU A 258 -16.76 -15.93 -7.24
C GLU A 258 -16.62 -16.34 -5.77
N GLU A 259 -15.48 -16.89 -5.39
CA GLU A 259 -15.22 -17.34 -4.01
C GLU A 259 -14.82 -16.20 -3.07
N VAL A 260 -14.31 -15.07 -3.60
CA VAL A 260 -13.73 -13.99 -2.78
C VAL A 260 -14.75 -13.38 -1.83
N ALA A 261 -15.89 -12.93 -2.34
CA ALA A 261 -16.89 -12.25 -1.51
C ALA A 261 -17.51 -13.17 -0.45
N PRO A 262 -17.92 -14.43 -0.76
CA PRO A 262 -18.43 -15.37 0.24
C PRO A 262 -17.42 -15.68 1.35
N VAL A 263 -16.14 -15.86 1.00
CA VAL A 263 -15.09 -16.18 1.98
C VAL A 263 -14.83 -14.99 2.90
N ILE A 264 -14.77 -13.76 2.39
CA ILE A 264 -14.63 -12.55 3.21
C ILE A 264 -15.82 -12.40 4.17
N ALA A 265 -17.05 -12.58 3.66
CA ALA A 265 -18.24 -12.50 4.50
C ALA A 265 -18.21 -13.54 5.64
N THR A 266 -17.88 -14.79 5.32
CA THR A 266 -17.73 -15.87 6.31
C THR A 266 -16.64 -15.53 7.33
N ALA A 267 -15.51 -14.99 6.91
CA ALA A 267 -14.43 -14.60 7.80
C ALA A 267 -14.84 -13.49 8.76
N LEU A 268 -15.63 -12.51 8.30
CA LEU A 268 -16.14 -11.41 9.13
C LEU A 268 -17.07 -11.91 10.24
N GLU A 269 -17.88 -12.94 9.97
CA GLU A 269 -18.81 -13.55 10.93
C GLU A 269 -18.14 -14.58 11.85
N THR A 270 -16.96 -15.09 11.48
CA THR A 270 -16.25 -16.12 12.23
C THR A 270 -15.60 -15.52 13.48
N PRO A 271 -15.91 -16.03 14.69
CA PRO A 271 -15.26 -15.61 15.93
C PRO A 271 -13.77 -15.96 15.96
N GLY A 272 -12.97 -15.10 16.62
CA GLY A 272 -11.53 -15.31 16.79
C GLY A 272 -10.70 -15.03 15.52
N PRO A 273 -9.42 -15.43 15.53
CA PRO A 273 -8.51 -15.17 14.42
C PRO A 273 -8.83 -16.04 13.20
N VAL A 274 -8.75 -15.41 12.02
CA VAL A 274 -9.01 -16.07 10.73
C VAL A 274 -7.88 -15.77 9.77
N VAL A 275 -7.43 -16.78 9.03
CA VAL A 275 -6.51 -16.63 7.91
C VAL A 275 -7.25 -17.01 6.62
N ILE A 276 -7.16 -16.15 5.60
CA ILE A 276 -7.72 -16.40 4.28
C ILE A 276 -6.55 -16.45 3.30
N ASP A 277 -6.40 -17.57 2.61
CA ASP A 277 -5.42 -17.79 1.54
C ASP A 277 -6.04 -17.45 0.18
N PHE A 278 -5.83 -16.24 -0.33
CA PHE A 278 -6.25 -15.84 -1.67
C PHE A 278 -5.16 -16.23 -2.68
N GLN A 279 -5.41 -17.26 -3.46
CA GLN A 279 -4.49 -17.72 -4.51
C GLN A 279 -4.65 -16.85 -5.75
N VAL A 280 -3.71 -15.91 -5.92
CA VAL A 280 -3.78 -14.89 -6.98
C VAL A 280 -2.80 -15.16 -8.11
N ASP A 281 -3.00 -14.46 -9.22
CA ASP A 281 -2.12 -14.52 -10.40
C ASP A 281 -0.67 -14.16 -10.02
N SER A 282 0.22 -15.12 -10.23
CA SER A 282 1.66 -14.97 -9.96
C SER A 282 2.37 -14.04 -10.95
N GLY A 283 1.78 -13.82 -12.13
CA GLY A 283 2.29 -12.94 -13.17
C GLY A 283 1.94 -11.48 -13.00
N GLU A 284 1.04 -11.15 -12.06
CA GLU A 284 0.57 -9.76 -11.91
C GLU A 284 1.65 -8.84 -11.36
N ASN A 285 1.80 -7.67 -11.98
CA ASN A 285 2.74 -6.64 -11.56
C ASN A 285 2.03 -5.42 -10.97
N VAL A 286 2.70 -4.72 -10.06
CA VAL A 286 2.23 -3.43 -9.55
C VAL A 286 2.58 -2.34 -10.55
N LEU A 287 1.55 -1.79 -11.18
CA LEU A 287 1.67 -0.72 -12.15
C LEU A 287 0.74 0.46 -11.76
N PRO A 288 1.10 1.72 -12.09
CA PRO A 288 2.35 2.15 -12.74
C PRO A 288 3.61 1.92 -11.89
N MET A 289 4.77 1.91 -12.55
CA MET A 289 6.07 1.84 -11.88
C MET A 289 7.07 2.75 -12.56
N VAL A 290 7.80 3.53 -11.76
CA VAL A 290 8.95 4.32 -12.22
C VAL A 290 10.21 3.49 -12.05
N ALA A 291 10.99 3.33 -13.12
CA ALA A 291 12.26 2.62 -13.08
C ALA A 291 13.29 3.35 -12.19
N PRO A 292 14.22 2.63 -11.56
CA PRO A 292 15.29 3.27 -10.79
C PRO A 292 16.05 4.31 -11.64
N ASN A 293 16.35 5.46 -11.05
CA ASN A 293 17.08 6.56 -11.69
C ASN A 293 16.40 7.17 -12.95
N THR A 294 15.09 7.02 -13.08
CA THR A 294 14.30 7.73 -14.11
C THR A 294 13.42 8.81 -13.49
N SER A 295 12.93 9.73 -14.32
CA SER A 295 11.99 10.76 -13.88
C SER A 295 10.67 10.13 -13.39
N ILE A 296 10.06 10.73 -12.37
CA ILE A 296 8.77 10.25 -11.85
C ILE A 296 7.62 10.27 -12.87
N VAL A 297 7.79 10.99 -13.99
CA VAL A 297 6.81 11.01 -15.09
C VAL A 297 7.08 9.96 -16.17
N GLU A 298 8.23 9.28 -16.11
CA GLU A 298 8.58 8.18 -17.01
C GLU A 298 8.11 6.85 -16.41
N MET A 299 6.80 6.60 -16.48
CA MET A 299 6.17 5.46 -15.85
C MET A 299 5.95 4.30 -16.82
N ILE A 300 6.29 3.09 -16.38
CA ILE A 300 5.89 1.84 -17.01
C ILE A 300 4.42 1.58 -16.64
N GLY A 301 3.55 1.28 -17.60
CA GLY A 301 2.13 0.96 -17.35
C GLY A 301 1.23 2.16 -17.03
N GLY A 302 1.68 3.39 -17.22
CA GLY A 302 0.88 4.62 -17.04
C GLY A 302 0.23 5.10 -18.35
N GLN A 303 -0.30 4.21 -19.17
CA GLN A 303 -0.85 4.55 -20.49
C GLN A 303 -2.29 5.08 -20.42
N GLU A 304 -2.65 5.93 -21.42
CA GLU A 304 -4.01 6.40 -21.64
C GLU A 304 -4.96 5.22 -21.93
N LYS A 305 -6.19 5.32 -21.43
CA LYS A 305 -7.22 4.29 -21.60
C LYS A 305 -7.91 4.44 -22.95
#